data_15aef360b06d8cd04febace33d06d56d
#
_entry.id   15aef360b06d8cd04febace33d06d56d
#
_cell.length_a   1.000
_cell.length_b   1.000
_cell.length_c   1.000
_cell.angle_alpha   90.00
_cell.angle_beta   90.00
_cell.angle_gamma   90.00
#
_symmetry.space_group_name_H-M   'P 1'
#
loop_
_entity.id
_entity.type
_entity.pdbx_description
1 polymer ?
#
loop_
_entity_poly.entity_id
_entity_poly.type
_entity_poly.pdbx_seq_one_letter_code
_entity_poly.pdbx_strand_id
1 'polypeptide(L)'
;MFNNLGDRFKDIFKKVSGQGKLTENNIKDALREVRLALLEADVNYGVAKNFVAKIREKALGEQVISGVNPTQQFIKIVNDELVEVLGGSNVSIAKAEKNPTIVMLSGLQGAGKTTFSGKLAKHLKSKGEKPFLIGADVYRPAAKKQLKILGEQVKVPVFTIDESTDALEIVKQGIEASKAEHATYVIIDTAGRLHIDEQLMHELQDIKDSFNPNEILLVVDGMTGQDAVNVAKEFNEQLDITGVVLTKLDGDTRGGAALSVKEVAGKPIKFISEGEKLDDIAPFHPDRLASRILGMGDVVSLVEKAQEAIDEKEAKKMEEKFRKNQFDFEDFLKQFKMIRKMGSIAGIMKMIPGVDTSMIDMGMAEKEMKKVEAIIFSMTVQERRDPKLLKNGSRKMRIAKGSGVQVNDVNKLIKQFEQMKQMMKMFNSGGIPGLGGGFMKGRRR
;
A
#
# COMPACT_ATOMS: atom_id res chain seq x y z
N MET A 1 -7.09 2.97 -6.55
CA MET A 1 -6.05 3.91 -7.00
C MET A 1 -5.69 3.61 -8.45
N PHE A 2 -5.59 4.61 -9.32
CA PHE A 2 -5.15 4.55 -10.72
C PHE A 2 -5.92 3.64 -11.70
N ASN A 3 -7.09 3.07 -11.34
CA ASN A 3 -7.80 2.15 -12.22
C ASN A 3 -8.15 2.81 -13.57
N ASN A 4 -8.66 4.05 -13.53
CA ASN A 4 -9.03 4.79 -14.76
C ASN A 4 -7.79 5.09 -15.61
N LEU A 5 -6.70 5.53 -15.00
CA LEU A 5 -5.45 5.83 -15.69
C LEU A 5 -4.83 4.55 -16.28
N GLY A 6 -4.80 3.46 -15.51
CA GLY A 6 -4.29 2.17 -15.95
C GLY A 6 -5.06 1.59 -17.12
N ASP A 7 -6.39 1.68 -17.11
CA ASP A 7 -7.22 1.20 -18.22
C ASP A 7 -7.02 2.05 -19.48
N ARG A 8 -6.89 3.38 -19.33
CA ARG A 8 -6.52 4.27 -20.44
C ARG A 8 -5.16 3.90 -21.05
N PHE A 9 -4.14 3.65 -20.23
CA PHE A 9 -2.82 3.22 -20.73
C PHE A 9 -2.90 1.87 -21.44
N LYS A 10 -3.65 0.89 -20.94
CA LYS A 10 -3.86 -0.40 -21.61
C LYS A 10 -4.48 -0.23 -22.99
N ASP A 11 -5.47 0.65 -23.13
CA ASP A 11 -6.13 0.92 -24.41
C ASP A 11 -5.19 1.63 -25.40
N ILE A 12 -4.39 2.59 -24.92
CA ILE A 12 -3.35 3.25 -25.73
C ILE A 12 -2.34 2.20 -26.23
N PHE A 13 -1.86 1.34 -25.36
CA PHE A 13 -0.89 0.31 -25.73
C PHE A 13 -1.46 -0.74 -26.69
N LYS A 14 -2.74 -1.13 -26.56
CA LYS A 14 -3.42 -2.00 -27.52
C LYS A 14 -3.47 -1.37 -28.91
N LYS A 15 -3.77 -0.08 -29.02
CA LYS A 15 -3.79 0.64 -30.31
C LYS A 15 -2.40 0.69 -30.95
N VAL A 16 -1.35 0.92 -30.14
CA VAL A 16 0.03 0.92 -30.61
C VAL A 16 0.47 -0.49 -31.02
N SER A 17 0.05 -1.54 -30.30
CA SER A 17 0.41 -2.94 -30.59
C SER A 17 -0.13 -3.46 -31.91
N GLY A 18 -1.27 -2.94 -32.39
CA GLY A 18 -1.84 -3.29 -33.69
C GLY A 18 -1.07 -2.77 -34.89
N GLN A 19 -0.06 -1.93 -34.68
CA GLN A 19 0.70 -1.28 -35.74
C GLN A 19 2.11 -1.85 -35.79
N GLY A 20 2.43 -2.56 -36.85
CA GLY A 20 3.69 -3.33 -37.01
C GLY A 20 5.00 -2.52 -36.98
N LYS A 21 4.95 -1.17 -36.97
CA LYS A 21 6.10 -0.26 -36.82
C LYS A 21 5.69 1.00 -36.06
N LEU A 22 6.53 1.49 -35.15
CA LEU A 22 6.42 2.83 -34.57
C LEU A 22 6.83 3.86 -35.63
N THR A 23 5.86 4.60 -36.14
CA THR A 23 6.08 5.77 -36.99
C THR A 23 5.94 7.03 -36.18
N GLU A 24 6.49 8.15 -36.66
CA GLU A 24 6.34 9.46 -36.01
C GLU A 24 4.86 9.83 -35.78
N ASN A 25 3.98 9.52 -36.73
CA ASN A 25 2.55 9.76 -36.61
C ASN A 25 1.91 8.90 -35.50
N ASN A 26 2.24 7.60 -35.43
CA ASN A 26 1.69 6.71 -34.43
C ASN A 26 2.11 7.10 -33.01
N ILE A 27 3.36 7.53 -32.85
CA ILE A 27 3.90 8.05 -31.59
C ILE A 27 3.16 9.35 -31.24
N LYS A 28 2.95 10.26 -32.18
CA LYS A 28 2.24 11.53 -31.95
C LYS A 28 0.82 11.31 -31.46
N ASP A 29 0.07 10.38 -32.08
CA ASP A 29 -1.30 10.06 -31.67
C ASP A 29 -1.32 9.39 -30.27
N ALA A 30 -0.43 8.42 -30.02
CA ALA A 30 -0.30 7.78 -28.69
C ALA A 30 0.06 8.82 -27.60
N LEU A 31 0.99 9.72 -27.87
CA LEU A 31 1.38 10.78 -26.93
C LEU A 31 0.27 11.78 -26.64
N ARG A 32 -0.57 12.07 -27.64
CA ARG A 32 -1.77 12.89 -27.43
C ARG A 32 -2.74 12.21 -26.47
N GLU A 33 -3.00 10.92 -26.67
CA GLU A 33 -3.88 10.13 -25.78
C GLU A 33 -3.27 10.01 -24.38
N VAL A 34 -1.96 9.77 -24.25
CA VAL A 34 -1.24 9.75 -22.95
C VAL A 34 -1.44 11.09 -22.22
N ARG A 35 -1.27 12.23 -22.91
CA ARG A 35 -1.47 13.54 -22.28
C ARG A 35 -2.90 13.72 -21.79
N LEU A 36 -3.89 13.32 -22.60
CA LEU A 36 -5.30 13.39 -22.20
C LEU A 36 -5.58 12.50 -21.00
N ALA A 37 -5.07 11.28 -20.98
CA ALA A 37 -5.22 10.37 -19.84
C ALA A 37 -4.63 10.95 -18.55
N LEU A 38 -3.47 11.58 -18.60
CA LEU A 38 -2.86 12.26 -17.45
C LEU A 38 -3.69 13.44 -16.96
N LEU A 39 -4.23 14.26 -17.86
CA LEU A 39 -5.08 15.41 -17.51
C LEU A 39 -6.43 14.95 -16.93
N GLU A 40 -7.05 13.89 -17.47
CA GLU A 40 -8.25 13.25 -16.90
C GLU A 40 -8.00 12.67 -15.51
N ALA A 41 -6.76 12.21 -15.24
CA ALA A 41 -6.31 11.76 -13.93
C ALA A 41 -5.94 12.91 -12.98
N ASP A 42 -6.20 14.16 -13.35
CA ASP A 42 -5.90 15.35 -12.55
C ASP A 42 -4.40 15.57 -12.29
N VAL A 43 -3.55 15.18 -13.26
CA VAL A 43 -2.12 15.51 -13.24
C VAL A 43 -1.92 16.98 -13.62
N ASN A 44 -0.99 17.65 -12.95
CA ASN A 44 -0.64 19.04 -13.26
C ASN A 44 -0.28 19.19 -14.75
N TYR A 45 -0.80 20.24 -15.40
CA TYR A 45 -0.62 20.48 -16.84
C TYR A 45 0.85 20.58 -17.24
N GLY A 46 1.68 21.27 -16.45
CA GLY A 46 3.12 21.40 -16.70
C GLY A 46 3.82 20.04 -16.65
N VAL A 47 3.49 19.23 -15.63
CA VAL A 47 4.01 17.88 -15.47
C VAL A 47 3.60 16.98 -16.65
N ALA A 48 2.33 16.98 -17.02
CA ALA A 48 1.84 16.19 -18.17
C ALA A 48 2.49 16.62 -19.50
N LYS A 49 2.70 17.93 -19.70
CA LYS A 49 3.38 18.47 -20.88
C LYS A 49 4.84 18.02 -20.95
N ASN A 50 5.58 18.16 -19.85
CA ASN A 50 6.99 17.77 -19.76
C ASN A 50 7.16 16.27 -19.95
N PHE A 51 6.31 15.46 -19.31
CA PHE A 51 6.28 14.02 -19.45
C PHE A 51 6.15 13.57 -20.91
N VAL A 52 5.17 14.11 -21.63
CA VAL A 52 4.96 13.78 -23.04
C VAL A 52 6.12 14.24 -23.92
N ALA A 53 6.73 15.41 -23.62
CA ALA A 53 7.89 15.90 -24.35
C ALA A 53 9.10 14.99 -24.21
N LYS A 54 9.41 14.53 -22.98
CA LYS A 54 10.51 13.60 -22.70
C LYS A 54 10.30 12.24 -23.37
N ILE A 55 9.08 11.68 -23.30
CA ILE A 55 8.77 10.42 -24.01
C ILE A 55 8.97 10.57 -25.52
N ARG A 56 8.51 11.70 -26.09
CA ARG A 56 8.70 11.96 -27.51
C ARG A 56 10.18 11.98 -27.90
N GLU A 57 11.01 12.69 -27.15
CA GLU A 57 12.44 12.79 -27.37
C GLU A 57 13.09 11.40 -27.30
N LYS A 58 12.82 10.62 -26.26
CA LYS A 58 13.35 9.26 -26.09
C LYS A 58 12.86 8.31 -27.19
N ALA A 59 11.57 8.36 -27.56
CA ALA A 59 11.01 7.47 -28.58
C ALA A 59 11.48 7.77 -30.00
N LEU A 60 11.84 9.02 -30.31
CA LEU A 60 12.38 9.41 -31.61
C LEU A 60 13.91 9.31 -31.66
N GLY A 61 14.60 9.41 -30.53
CA GLY A 61 16.08 9.36 -30.43
C GLY A 61 16.64 7.95 -30.30
N GLU A 62 15.88 6.99 -29.78
CA GLU A 62 16.35 5.60 -29.69
C GLU A 62 16.21 4.90 -31.05
N GLN A 63 17.34 4.48 -31.59
CA GLN A 63 17.33 3.51 -32.71
C GLN A 63 16.59 2.26 -32.21
N VAL A 64 15.56 1.84 -32.95
CA VAL A 64 14.81 0.61 -32.67
C VAL A 64 15.82 -0.53 -32.50
N ILE A 65 15.99 -1.02 -31.28
CA ILE A 65 16.89 -2.14 -31.01
C ILE A 65 16.40 -3.31 -31.82
N SER A 66 17.19 -3.75 -32.79
CA SER A 66 16.85 -4.87 -33.66
C SER A 66 16.56 -6.12 -32.82
N GLY A 67 15.32 -6.63 -32.88
CA GLY A 67 14.86 -7.79 -32.13
C GLY A 67 13.91 -7.50 -30.96
N VAL A 68 13.64 -6.25 -30.61
CA VAL A 68 12.60 -5.87 -29.61
C VAL A 68 11.36 -5.35 -30.32
N ASN A 69 10.21 -5.80 -29.88
CA ASN A 69 8.92 -5.30 -30.40
C ASN A 69 8.81 -3.79 -30.11
N PRO A 70 8.58 -2.94 -31.13
CA PRO A 70 8.48 -1.49 -30.98
C PRO A 70 7.50 -1.04 -29.90
N THR A 71 6.39 -1.76 -29.73
CA THR A 71 5.41 -1.51 -28.66
C THR A 71 6.01 -1.73 -27.28
N GLN A 72 6.78 -2.81 -27.10
CA GLN A 72 7.42 -3.09 -25.82
C GLN A 72 8.46 -2.01 -25.47
N GLN A 73 9.18 -1.52 -26.46
CA GLN A 73 10.12 -0.40 -26.28
C GLN A 73 9.39 0.88 -25.88
N PHE A 74 8.26 1.21 -26.54
CA PHE A 74 7.43 2.36 -26.15
C PHE A 74 6.89 2.25 -24.73
N ILE A 75 6.36 1.07 -24.34
CA ILE A 75 5.89 0.81 -22.96
C ILE A 75 7.03 0.99 -21.96
N LYS A 76 8.24 0.51 -22.29
CA LYS A 76 9.42 0.68 -21.44
C LYS A 76 9.76 2.16 -21.25
N ILE A 77 9.78 2.96 -22.32
CA ILE A 77 10.07 4.39 -22.26
C ILE A 77 9.03 5.11 -21.38
N VAL A 78 7.74 4.78 -21.54
CA VAL A 78 6.67 5.34 -20.71
C VAL A 78 6.84 4.95 -19.24
N ASN A 79 7.18 3.69 -18.97
CA ASN A 79 7.44 3.20 -17.60
C ASN A 79 8.62 3.93 -16.96
N ASP A 80 9.74 4.02 -17.66
CA ASP A 80 10.96 4.64 -17.15
C ASP A 80 10.72 6.14 -16.84
N GLU A 81 9.96 6.83 -17.70
CA GLU A 81 9.59 8.23 -17.48
C GLU A 81 8.60 8.39 -16.30
N LEU A 82 7.64 7.47 -16.13
CA LEU A 82 6.77 7.46 -14.96
C LEU A 82 7.57 7.29 -13.66
N VAL A 83 8.53 6.36 -13.65
CA VAL A 83 9.42 6.17 -12.49
C VAL A 83 10.18 7.46 -12.19
N GLU A 84 10.71 8.14 -13.19
CA GLU A 84 11.46 9.40 -13.04
C GLU A 84 10.59 10.53 -12.46
N VAL A 85 9.39 10.73 -13.01
CA VAL A 85 8.42 11.73 -12.53
C VAL A 85 7.98 11.45 -11.08
N LEU A 86 7.82 10.18 -10.73
CA LEU A 86 7.49 9.76 -9.37
C LEU A 86 8.66 9.87 -8.38
N GLY A 87 9.88 10.11 -8.85
CA GLY A 87 11.04 10.35 -7.99
C GLY A 87 12.21 9.40 -8.15
N GLY A 88 12.17 8.50 -9.11
CA GLY A 88 13.25 7.60 -9.47
C GLY A 88 13.39 6.42 -8.52
N SER A 89 13.68 6.65 -7.26
CA SER A 89 13.90 5.61 -6.25
C SER A 89 13.20 5.92 -4.93
N ASN A 90 13.05 4.89 -4.10
CA ASN A 90 12.55 5.07 -2.73
C ASN A 90 13.52 5.91 -1.90
N VAL A 91 12.98 6.87 -1.15
CA VAL A 91 13.72 7.71 -0.21
C VAL A 91 13.25 7.40 1.21
N SER A 92 14.12 6.81 2.01
CA SER A 92 13.84 6.48 3.40
C SER A 92 13.83 7.71 4.31
N ILE A 93 13.34 7.52 5.56
CA ILE A 93 13.50 8.52 6.63
C ILE A 93 15.00 8.70 6.90
N ALA A 94 15.45 9.95 6.97
CA ALA A 94 16.80 10.28 7.40
C ALA A 94 16.97 9.89 8.88
N LYS A 95 18.01 9.11 9.18
CA LYS A 95 18.31 8.67 10.55
C LYS A 95 19.29 9.62 11.20
N ALA A 96 19.04 10.03 12.43
CA ALA A 96 19.96 10.84 13.21
C ALA A 96 21.23 10.04 13.54
N GLU A 97 22.37 10.73 13.66
CA GLU A 97 23.62 10.13 14.15
C GLU A 97 23.51 9.67 15.60
N LYS A 98 22.72 10.42 16.39
CA LYS A 98 22.44 10.12 17.81
C LYS A 98 20.93 10.05 18.02
N ASN A 99 20.49 9.02 18.73
CA ASN A 99 19.08 8.86 19.09
C ASN A 99 18.59 9.97 20.04
N PRO A 100 17.33 10.34 19.93
CA PRO A 100 16.32 9.87 18.95
C PRO A 100 16.39 10.60 17.62
N THR A 101 15.94 9.93 16.55
CA THR A 101 15.59 10.59 15.29
C THR A 101 14.26 11.33 15.47
N ILE A 102 14.22 12.61 15.24
CA ILE A 102 13.03 13.46 15.41
C ILE A 102 12.32 13.60 14.06
N VAL A 103 11.06 13.20 14.02
CA VAL A 103 10.17 13.27 12.85
C VAL A 103 8.99 14.18 13.19
N MET A 104 8.91 15.34 12.56
CA MET A 104 7.79 16.26 12.69
C MET A 104 6.77 16.02 11.58
N LEU A 105 5.51 15.82 11.92
CA LEU A 105 4.41 15.70 10.97
C LEU A 105 3.71 17.06 10.83
N SER A 106 3.64 17.57 9.62
CA SER A 106 2.94 18.81 9.28
C SER A 106 1.82 18.55 8.28
N GLY A 107 0.92 19.53 8.07
CA GLY A 107 -0.16 19.44 7.07
C GLY A 107 -1.50 19.97 7.58
N LEU A 108 -2.47 20.06 6.67
CA LEU A 108 -3.79 20.61 6.95
C LEU A 108 -4.64 19.70 7.86
N GLN A 109 -5.71 20.28 8.41
CA GLN A 109 -6.70 19.52 9.18
C GLN A 109 -7.36 18.45 8.28
N GLY A 110 -7.54 17.25 8.83
CA GLY A 110 -8.17 16.14 8.09
C GLY A 110 -7.23 15.39 7.13
N ALA A 111 -5.98 15.84 6.92
CA ALA A 111 -5.00 15.16 6.09
C ALA A 111 -4.55 13.79 6.64
N GLY A 112 -4.86 13.48 7.91
CA GLY A 112 -4.56 12.18 8.50
C GLY A 112 -3.27 12.12 9.33
N LYS A 113 -2.70 13.25 9.78
CA LYS A 113 -1.47 13.30 10.59
C LYS A 113 -1.49 12.37 11.80
N THR A 114 -2.47 12.52 12.68
CA THR A 114 -2.61 11.70 13.90
C THR A 114 -2.73 10.22 13.60
N THR A 115 -3.48 9.85 12.56
CA THR A 115 -3.58 8.45 12.12
C THR A 115 -2.25 7.97 11.55
N PHE A 116 -1.58 8.80 10.76
CA PHE A 116 -0.29 8.47 10.18
C PHE A 116 0.80 8.34 11.25
N SER A 117 0.79 9.15 12.31
CA SER A 117 1.73 9.01 13.43
C SER A 117 1.65 7.62 14.07
N GLY A 118 0.44 7.11 14.30
CA GLY A 118 0.23 5.74 14.80
C GLY A 118 0.69 4.65 13.82
N LYS A 119 0.42 4.84 12.52
CA LYS A 119 0.87 3.92 11.45
C LYS A 119 2.40 3.89 11.37
N LEU A 120 3.03 5.06 11.36
CA LEU A 120 4.49 5.19 11.32
C LEU A 120 5.14 4.56 12.55
N ALA A 121 4.58 4.80 13.74
CA ALA A 121 5.06 4.19 14.97
C ALA A 121 4.99 2.65 14.90
N LYS A 122 3.87 2.10 14.42
CA LYS A 122 3.74 0.64 14.23
C LYS A 122 4.76 0.10 13.22
N HIS A 123 4.95 0.78 12.10
CA HIS A 123 5.90 0.42 11.06
C HIS A 123 7.35 0.43 11.58
N LEU A 124 7.75 1.47 12.30
CA LEU A 124 9.09 1.55 12.91
C LEU A 124 9.30 0.45 13.95
N LYS A 125 8.30 0.21 14.80
CA LYS A 125 8.35 -0.87 15.79
C LYS A 125 8.49 -2.26 15.16
N SER A 126 7.82 -2.53 14.04
CA SER A 126 7.97 -3.80 13.31
C SER A 126 9.39 -4.01 12.76
N LYS A 127 10.15 -2.92 12.58
CA LYS A 127 11.56 -2.92 12.18
C LYS A 127 12.53 -2.99 13.37
N GLY A 128 12.03 -3.17 14.59
CA GLY A 128 12.85 -3.26 15.80
C GLY A 128 13.22 -1.91 16.42
N GLU A 129 12.68 -0.80 15.90
CA GLU A 129 12.89 0.52 16.47
C GLU A 129 11.98 0.76 17.69
N LYS A 130 12.34 1.75 18.51
CA LYS A 130 11.59 2.18 19.69
C LYS A 130 10.98 3.57 19.43
N PRO A 131 9.81 3.67 18.79
CA PRO A 131 9.16 4.95 18.56
C PRO A 131 8.52 5.49 19.84
N PHE A 132 8.42 6.82 19.91
CA PHE A 132 7.76 7.60 20.96
C PHE A 132 6.90 8.67 20.30
N LEU A 133 5.66 8.83 20.74
CA LEU A 133 4.70 9.77 20.15
C LEU A 133 4.57 11.00 21.03
N ILE A 134 4.56 12.19 20.42
CA ILE A 134 4.30 13.47 21.10
C ILE A 134 3.10 14.12 20.44
N GLY A 135 2.04 14.39 21.23
CA GLY A 135 0.84 15.07 20.77
C GLY A 135 0.91 16.56 21.00
N ALA A 136 1.33 17.32 20.00
CA ALA A 136 1.47 18.77 20.01
C ALA A 136 0.28 19.52 19.39
N ASP A 137 -0.84 18.84 19.05
CA ASP A 137 -2.08 19.51 18.62
C ASP A 137 -2.80 20.10 19.85
N VAL A 138 -2.49 21.35 20.15
CA VAL A 138 -3.04 22.07 21.31
C VAL A 138 -4.47 22.58 21.10
N TYR A 139 -4.92 22.67 19.85
CA TYR A 139 -6.23 23.24 19.50
C TYR A 139 -7.36 22.20 19.57
N ARG A 140 -7.04 20.90 19.52
CA ARG A 140 -8.03 19.84 19.46
C ARG A 140 -7.83 18.79 20.56
N PRO A 141 -8.56 18.90 21.68
CA PRO A 141 -8.47 17.89 22.75
C PRO A 141 -8.77 16.46 22.29
N ALA A 142 -9.65 16.32 21.29
CA ALA A 142 -9.95 15.03 20.70
C ALA A 142 -8.75 14.39 19.98
N ALA A 143 -7.85 15.18 19.38
CA ALA A 143 -6.65 14.66 18.72
C ALA A 143 -5.67 14.05 19.74
N LYS A 144 -5.46 14.72 20.89
CA LYS A 144 -4.65 14.18 22.00
C LYS A 144 -5.19 12.85 22.51
N LYS A 145 -6.52 12.72 22.68
CA LYS A 145 -7.18 11.46 23.07
C LYS A 145 -7.03 10.38 22.01
N GLN A 146 -7.20 10.75 20.74
CA GLN A 146 -7.03 9.83 19.62
C GLN A 146 -5.59 9.30 19.56
N LEU A 147 -4.59 10.15 19.74
CA LEU A 147 -3.19 9.75 19.75
C LEU A 147 -2.88 8.78 20.91
N LYS A 148 -3.42 9.02 22.12
CA LYS A 148 -3.31 8.09 23.26
C LYS A 148 -3.88 6.71 22.91
N ILE A 149 -5.09 6.64 22.34
CA ILE A 149 -5.74 5.38 21.91
C ILE A 149 -4.86 4.65 20.85
N LEU A 150 -4.34 5.39 19.86
CA LEU A 150 -3.45 4.81 18.85
C LEU A 150 -2.16 4.25 19.48
N GLY A 151 -1.55 4.99 20.42
CA GLY A 151 -0.37 4.53 21.14
C GLY A 151 -0.62 3.26 21.93
N GLU A 152 -1.74 3.15 22.63
CA GLU A 152 -2.16 1.93 23.33
C GLU A 152 -2.33 0.74 22.37
N GLN A 153 -3.01 0.96 21.23
CA GLN A 153 -3.23 -0.09 20.22
C GLN A 153 -1.91 -0.64 19.65
N VAL A 154 -0.93 0.23 19.41
CA VAL A 154 0.39 -0.17 18.87
C VAL A 154 1.40 -0.48 19.99
N LYS A 155 1.02 -0.27 21.25
CA LYS A 155 1.89 -0.40 22.43
C LYS A 155 3.16 0.44 22.30
N VAL A 156 2.98 1.73 22.06
CA VAL A 156 4.02 2.75 21.92
C VAL A 156 3.73 3.86 22.94
N PRO A 157 4.73 4.34 23.70
CA PRO A 157 4.54 5.43 24.63
C PRO A 157 4.08 6.71 23.94
N VAL A 158 3.18 7.44 24.61
CA VAL A 158 2.63 8.73 24.14
C VAL A 158 2.78 9.78 25.21
N PHE A 159 3.31 10.91 24.84
CA PHE A 159 3.41 12.10 25.70
C PHE A 159 2.43 13.17 25.23
N THR A 160 1.62 13.67 26.14
CA THR A 160 0.71 14.80 25.91
C THR A 160 0.54 15.57 27.21
N ILE A 161 0.31 16.89 27.12
CA ILE A 161 -0.10 17.71 28.26
C ILE A 161 -1.52 18.20 27.96
N ASP A 162 -2.49 17.74 28.74
CA ASP A 162 -3.91 17.94 28.40
C ASP A 162 -4.34 19.40 28.48
N GLU A 163 -3.84 20.18 29.46
CA GLU A 163 -4.21 21.55 29.71
C GLU A 163 -3.28 22.60 29.05
N SER A 164 -2.17 22.15 28.43
CA SER A 164 -1.23 23.10 27.81
C SER A 164 -1.74 23.57 26.45
N THR A 165 -1.58 24.87 26.21
CA THR A 165 -1.79 25.56 24.93
C THR A 165 -0.48 25.91 24.23
N ASP A 166 0.67 25.53 24.80
CA ASP A 166 2.01 25.76 24.26
C ASP A 166 2.58 24.50 23.63
N ALA A 167 2.59 24.47 22.29
CA ALA A 167 3.10 23.34 21.53
C ALA A 167 4.62 23.14 21.73
N LEU A 168 5.40 24.23 21.86
CA LEU A 168 6.84 24.16 22.07
C LEU A 168 7.18 23.49 23.41
N GLU A 169 6.48 23.89 24.49
CA GLU A 169 6.70 23.29 25.81
C GLU A 169 6.35 21.80 25.82
N ILE A 170 5.26 21.40 25.14
CA ILE A 170 4.87 19.98 25.00
C ILE A 170 5.96 19.20 24.26
N VAL A 171 6.48 19.73 23.16
CA VAL A 171 7.53 19.05 22.38
C VAL A 171 8.80 18.94 23.19
N LYS A 172 9.22 19.99 23.89
CA LYS A 172 10.42 20.01 24.75
C LYS A 172 10.35 18.94 25.83
N GLN A 173 9.28 18.93 26.63
CA GLN A 173 9.10 17.94 27.68
C GLN A 173 8.95 16.52 27.11
N GLY A 174 8.27 16.37 25.97
CA GLY A 174 8.12 15.09 25.30
C GLY A 174 9.44 14.52 24.80
N ILE A 175 10.34 15.34 24.26
CA ILE A 175 11.68 14.91 23.86
C ILE A 175 12.49 14.48 25.09
N GLU A 176 12.43 15.22 26.20
CA GLU A 176 13.10 14.78 27.42
C GLU A 176 12.53 13.46 27.97
N ALA A 177 11.20 13.30 27.98
CA ALA A 177 10.57 12.06 28.38
C ALA A 177 10.97 10.87 27.47
N SER A 178 11.13 11.12 26.16
CA SER A 178 11.54 10.09 25.20
C SER A 178 12.94 9.53 25.45
N LYS A 179 13.85 10.36 26.00
CA LYS A 179 15.21 9.93 26.39
C LYS A 179 15.17 8.94 27.54
N ALA A 180 14.29 9.16 28.53
CA ALA A 180 14.11 8.26 29.66
C ALA A 180 13.57 6.89 29.20
N GLU A 181 12.77 6.85 28.17
CA GLU A 181 12.24 5.63 27.53
C GLU A 181 13.21 4.99 26.52
N HIS A 182 14.42 5.53 26.36
CA HIS A 182 15.41 5.08 25.38
C HIS A 182 14.83 4.98 23.95
N ALA A 183 14.01 5.96 23.56
CA ALA A 183 13.41 6.01 22.24
C ALA A 183 14.49 6.18 21.15
N THR A 184 14.30 5.46 20.03
CA THR A 184 15.14 5.63 18.82
C THR A 184 14.52 6.61 17.84
N TYR A 185 13.20 6.76 17.89
CA TYR A 185 12.44 7.71 17.07
C TYR A 185 11.45 8.49 17.95
N VAL A 186 11.33 9.78 17.70
CA VAL A 186 10.29 10.65 18.25
C VAL A 186 9.44 11.16 17.09
N ILE A 187 8.13 10.93 17.15
CA ILE A 187 7.17 11.40 16.15
C ILE A 187 6.32 12.49 16.79
N ILE A 188 6.41 13.70 16.27
CA ILE A 188 5.65 14.86 16.73
C ILE A 188 4.42 15.03 15.86
N ASP A 189 3.23 14.80 16.44
CA ASP A 189 1.93 15.05 15.79
C ASP A 189 1.53 16.51 16.06
N THR A 190 1.73 17.39 15.06
CA THR A 190 1.45 18.82 15.20
C THR A 190 -0.01 19.15 14.87
N ALA A 191 -0.43 20.33 15.24
CA ALA A 191 -1.72 20.88 14.86
C ALA A 191 -1.89 20.94 13.33
N GLY A 192 -3.14 20.96 12.88
CA GLY A 192 -3.50 21.28 11.51
C GLY A 192 -4.70 22.21 11.49
N ARG A 193 -4.67 23.18 10.59
CA ARG A 193 -5.78 24.09 10.34
C ARG A 193 -6.46 23.80 9.01
N LEU A 194 -7.62 24.39 8.77
CA LEU A 194 -8.38 24.17 7.54
C LEU A 194 -7.67 24.69 6.28
N HIS A 195 -6.86 25.73 6.45
CA HIS A 195 -6.04 26.36 5.42
C HIS A 195 -4.70 26.79 6.01
N ILE A 196 -3.76 27.09 5.15
CA ILE A 196 -2.45 27.62 5.55
C ILE A 196 -2.64 29.06 6.00
N ASP A 197 -2.27 29.37 7.23
CA ASP A 197 -2.25 30.71 7.80
C ASP A 197 -0.93 30.98 8.51
N GLU A 198 -0.65 32.28 8.73
CA GLU A 198 0.60 32.73 9.36
C GLU A 198 0.82 32.09 10.73
N GLN A 199 -0.23 31.96 11.54
CA GLN A 199 -0.12 31.41 12.89
C GLN A 199 0.29 29.93 12.87
N LEU A 200 -0.27 29.12 11.95
CA LEU A 200 0.14 27.72 11.78
C LEU A 200 1.62 27.63 11.37
N MET A 201 2.00 28.46 10.39
CA MET A 201 3.37 28.42 9.87
C MET A 201 4.39 28.90 10.90
N HIS A 202 4.09 29.93 11.69
CA HIS A 202 4.94 30.36 12.81
C HIS A 202 5.13 29.24 13.85
N GLU A 203 4.04 28.59 14.30
CA GLU A 203 4.12 27.50 15.26
C GLU A 203 5.01 26.34 14.75
N LEU A 204 4.83 25.96 13.47
CA LEU A 204 5.64 24.90 12.87
C LEU A 204 7.12 25.32 12.70
N GLN A 205 7.37 26.60 12.36
CA GLN A 205 8.71 27.16 12.23
C GLN A 205 9.41 27.20 13.58
N ASP A 206 8.71 27.63 14.64
CA ASP A 206 9.23 27.67 16.01
C ASP A 206 9.63 26.27 16.50
N ILE A 207 8.83 25.24 16.20
CA ILE A 207 9.17 23.86 16.52
C ILE A 207 10.41 23.41 15.72
N LYS A 208 10.44 23.71 14.41
CA LYS A 208 11.59 23.40 13.55
C LYS A 208 12.87 24.02 14.08
N ASP A 209 12.86 25.32 14.37
CA ASP A 209 14.06 26.05 14.77
C ASP A 209 14.54 25.65 16.17
N SER A 210 13.61 25.33 17.09
CA SER A 210 13.94 24.94 18.46
C SER A 210 14.49 23.51 18.57
N PHE A 211 14.02 22.58 17.76
CA PHE A 211 14.33 21.15 17.93
C PHE A 211 15.05 20.51 16.73
N ASN A 212 15.22 21.24 15.63
CA ASN A 212 15.90 20.79 14.41
C ASN A 212 15.55 19.36 14.00
N PRO A 213 14.28 19.09 13.63
CA PRO A 213 13.84 17.75 13.28
C PRO A 213 14.68 17.17 12.14
N ASN A 214 15.04 15.87 12.22
CA ASN A 214 15.73 15.18 11.13
C ASN A 214 14.82 15.01 9.91
N GLU A 215 13.51 14.97 10.14
CA GLU A 215 12.48 14.87 9.12
C GLU A 215 11.32 15.80 9.42
N ILE A 216 10.91 16.53 8.41
CA ILE A 216 9.66 17.30 8.38
C ILE A 216 8.80 16.69 7.28
N LEU A 217 7.87 15.83 7.68
CA LEU A 217 7.01 15.12 6.75
C LEU A 217 5.67 15.84 6.60
N LEU A 218 5.40 16.34 5.43
CA LEU A 218 4.10 16.89 5.08
C LEU A 218 3.11 15.76 4.76
N VAL A 219 2.06 15.68 5.56
CA VAL A 219 0.96 14.74 5.34
C VAL A 219 -0.13 15.43 4.53
N VAL A 220 -0.43 14.92 3.34
CA VAL A 220 -1.47 15.44 2.45
C VAL A 220 -2.48 14.37 2.08
N ASP A 221 -3.73 14.80 1.90
CA ASP A 221 -4.82 13.98 1.45
C ASP A 221 -4.73 13.81 -0.09
N GLY A 222 -4.44 12.60 -0.56
CA GLY A 222 -4.32 12.32 -1.99
C GLY A 222 -5.61 12.51 -2.78
N MET A 223 -6.77 12.49 -2.11
CA MET A 223 -8.07 12.71 -2.76
C MET A 223 -8.29 14.17 -3.20
N THR A 224 -7.54 15.11 -2.64
CA THR A 224 -7.69 16.55 -2.96
C THR A 224 -7.03 16.93 -4.30
N GLY A 225 -6.39 15.99 -4.99
CA GLY A 225 -5.85 16.21 -6.34
C GLY A 225 -4.82 17.34 -6.40
N GLN A 226 -5.05 18.35 -7.23
CA GLN A 226 -4.13 19.49 -7.40
C GLN A 226 -4.01 20.37 -6.15
N ASP A 227 -5.00 20.40 -5.27
CA ASP A 227 -4.89 21.13 -3.99
C ASP A 227 -3.80 20.51 -3.11
N ALA A 228 -3.65 19.18 -3.10
CA ALA A 228 -2.54 18.52 -2.41
C ALA A 228 -1.18 19.00 -2.92
N VAL A 229 -1.07 19.22 -4.24
CA VAL A 229 0.15 19.68 -4.89
C VAL A 229 0.47 21.13 -4.51
N ASN A 230 -0.55 22.01 -4.51
CA ASN A 230 -0.41 23.41 -4.12
C ASN A 230 -0.02 23.53 -2.65
N VAL A 231 -0.67 22.78 -1.76
CA VAL A 231 -0.33 22.69 -0.34
C VAL A 231 1.12 22.23 -0.15
N ALA A 232 1.55 21.20 -0.89
CA ALA A 232 2.92 20.71 -0.78
C ALA A 232 3.96 21.75 -1.21
N LYS A 233 3.67 22.52 -2.26
CA LYS A 233 4.51 23.62 -2.70
C LYS A 233 4.63 24.70 -1.64
N GLU A 234 3.52 25.18 -1.10
CA GLU A 234 3.47 26.26 -0.12
C GLU A 234 4.16 25.88 1.20
N PHE A 235 3.90 24.66 1.72
CA PHE A 235 4.62 24.15 2.90
C PHE A 235 6.11 24.02 2.64
N ASN A 236 6.53 23.63 1.44
CA ASN A 236 7.94 23.55 1.12
C ASN A 236 8.60 24.93 1.07
N GLU A 237 7.95 25.91 0.49
CA GLU A 237 8.48 27.29 0.41
C GLU A 237 8.67 27.93 1.79
N GLN A 238 7.77 27.65 2.73
CA GLN A 238 7.80 28.25 4.07
C GLN A 238 8.57 27.42 5.10
N LEU A 239 8.47 26.07 5.04
CA LEU A 239 8.98 25.19 6.09
C LEU A 239 10.17 24.33 5.64
N ASP A 240 10.50 24.32 4.35
CA ASP A 240 11.54 23.44 3.77
C ASP A 240 11.36 21.97 4.21
N ILE A 241 10.23 21.38 3.85
CA ILE A 241 9.89 20.01 4.21
C ILE A 241 10.92 19.02 3.64
N THR A 242 11.11 17.87 4.27
CA THR A 242 12.07 16.83 3.83
C THR A 242 11.42 15.74 2.99
N GLY A 243 10.10 15.64 3.02
CA GLY A 243 9.34 14.66 2.25
C GLY A 243 7.84 14.79 2.44
N VAL A 244 7.12 14.09 1.58
CA VAL A 244 5.66 14.08 1.55
C VAL A 244 5.12 12.69 1.86
N VAL A 245 4.00 12.65 2.55
CA VAL A 245 3.20 11.46 2.82
C VAL A 245 1.84 11.64 2.17
N LEU A 246 1.45 10.73 1.29
CA LEU A 246 0.13 10.71 0.69
C LEU A 246 -0.80 9.77 1.44
N THR A 247 -1.91 10.28 1.95
CA THR A 247 -2.93 9.52 2.67
C THR A 247 -4.20 9.34 1.84
N LYS A 248 -5.10 8.46 2.29
CA LYS A 248 -6.43 8.21 1.70
C LYS A 248 -6.41 7.82 0.21
N LEU A 249 -5.33 7.20 -0.21
CA LEU A 249 -5.18 6.79 -1.61
C LEU A 249 -6.12 5.64 -2.02
N ASP A 250 -6.73 4.96 -1.07
CA ASP A 250 -7.81 3.98 -1.31
C ASP A 250 -9.07 4.62 -1.89
N GLY A 251 -9.36 5.88 -1.54
CA GLY A 251 -10.44 6.70 -2.10
C GLY A 251 -10.08 7.42 -3.40
N ASP A 252 -8.79 7.58 -3.69
CA ASP A 252 -8.33 8.26 -4.90
C ASP A 252 -8.38 7.32 -6.12
N THR A 253 -9.26 7.61 -7.05
CA THR A 253 -9.39 6.88 -8.32
C THR A 253 -8.52 7.47 -9.42
N ARG A 254 -8.07 8.72 -9.29
CA ARG A 254 -7.34 9.48 -10.33
C ARG A 254 -5.82 9.35 -10.19
N GLY A 255 -5.27 9.59 -8.99
CA GLY A 255 -3.84 9.46 -8.69
C GLY A 255 -2.94 10.60 -9.15
N GLY A 256 -3.52 11.68 -9.67
CA GLY A 256 -2.77 12.81 -10.22
C GLY A 256 -1.87 13.53 -9.20
N ALA A 257 -2.29 13.58 -7.93
CA ALA A 257 -1.47 14.15 -6.86
C ALA A 257 -0.10 13.46 -6.75
N ALA A 258 -0.07 12.11 -6.77
CA ALA A 258 1.18 11.35 -6.67
C ALA A 258 2.15 11.65 -7.82
N LEU A 259 1.63 11.85 -9.04
CA LEU A 259 2.44 12.20 -10.22
C LEU A 259 2.92 13.64 -10.22
N SER A 260 2.26 14.54 -9.49
CA SER A 260 2.54 15.97 -9.54
C SER A 260 3.35 16.49 -8.35
N VAL A 261 3.18 15.90 -7.18
CA VAL A 261 3.75 16.42 -5.91
C VAL A 261 5.25 16.57 -5.98
N LYS A 262 5.97 15.55 -6.45
CA LYS A 262 7.43 15.62 -6.51
C LYS A 262 7.94 16.69 -7.45
N GLU A 263 7.35 16.78 -8.65
CA GLU A 263 7.78 17.74 -9.68
C GLU A 263 7.48 19.18 -9.25
N VAL A 264 6.33 19.43 -8.62
CA VAL A 264 5.88 20.77 -8.23
C VAL A 264 6.49 21.22 -6.89
N ALA A 265 6.51 20.35 -5.89
CA ALA A 265 7.06 20.67 -4.56
C ALA A 265 8.58 20.43 -4.46
N GLY A 266 9.20 19.73 -5.42
CA GLY A 266 10.63 19.41 -5.41
C GLY A 266 11.05 18.41 -4.33
N LYS A 267 10.11 17.82 -3.58
CA LYS A 267 10.39 16.92 -2.45
C LYS A 267 9.88 15.50 -2.72
N PRO A 268 10.60 14.48 -2.23
CA PRO A 268 10.23 13.08 -2.47
C PRO A 268 8.99 12.69 -1.70
N ILE A 269 8.17 11.82 -2.29
CA ILE A 269 7.16 11.08 -1.54
C ILE A 269 7.89 9.96 -0.80
N LYS A 270 7.72 9.87 0.53
CA LYS A 270 8.37 8.86 1.37
C LYS A 270 7.45 7.71 1.74
N PHE A 271 6.18 8.02 1.99
CA PHE A 271 5.18 7.03 2.37
C PHE A 271 3.86 7.27 1.65
N ILE A 272 3.13 6.16 1.49
CA ILE A 272 1.72 6.16 1.09
C ILE A 272 0.89 5.42 2.14
N SER A 273 -0.36 5.84 2.27
CA SER A 273 -1.34 5.20 3.15
C SER A 273 -2.62 4.91 2.37
N GLU A 274 -2.94 3.62 2.24
CA GLU A 274 -4.07 3.10 1.48
C GLU A 274 -5.07 2.41 2.43
N GLY A 275 -5.92 3.17 3.12
CA GLY A 275 -6.92 2.63 4.05
C GLY A 275 -6.80 3.14 5.48
N GLU A 276 -7.67 2.68 6.36
CA GLU A 276 -7.81 3.16 7.74
C GLU A 276 -7.03 2.34 8.77
N LYS A 277 -6.66 1.10 8.43
CA LYS A 277 -5.97 0.21 9.39
C LYS A 277 -4.55 0.69 9.65
N LEU A 278 -4.04 0.39 10.84
CA LEU A 278 -2.67 0.75 11.23
C LEU A 278 -1.58 0.04 10.40
N ASP A 279 -1.93 -1.02 9.69
CA ASP A 279 -1.03 -1.71 8.75
C ASP A 279 -1.09 -1.12 7.33
N ASP A 280 -2.05 -0.23 7.04
CA ASP A 280 -2.22 0.36 5.72
C ASP A 280 -1.25 1.54 5.50
N ILE A 281 0.03 1.26 5.65
CA ILE A 281 1.16 2.15 5.36
C ILE A 281 2.20 1.39 4.54
N ALA A 282 2.79 2.04 3.56
CA ALA A 282 3.91 1.48 2.81
C ALA A 282 4.93 2.57 2.47
N PRO A 283 6.25 2.27 2.47
CA PRO A 283 7.24 3.10 1.82
C PRO A 283 6.87 3.33 0.36
N PHE A 284 7.14 4.52 -0.13
CA PHE A 284 6.82 4.85 -1.51
C PHE A 284 7.88 4.29 -2.47
N HIS A 285 7.44 3.47 -3.40
CA HIS A 285 8.28 2.86 -4.43
C HIS A 285 7.83 3.34 -5.81
N PRO A 286 8.55 4.28 -6.43
CA PRO A 286 8.21 4.83 -7.76
C PRO A 286 8.01 3.77 -8.84
N ASP A 287 8.91 2.80 -8.90
CA ASP A 287 8.90 1.67 -9.85
C ASP A 287 7.65 0.80 -9.74
N ARG A 288 7.24 0.48 -8.50
CA ARG A 288 6.05 -0.33 -8.23
C ARG A 288 4.78 0.43 -8.60
N LEU A 289 4.75 1.72 -8.28
CA LEU A 289 3.60 2.56 -8.62
C LEU A 289 3.48 2.76 -10.13
N ALA A 290 4.57 3.00 -10.84
CA ALA A 290 4.60 3.07 -12.29
C ALA A 290 4.07 1.78 -12.93
N SER A 291 4.53 0.61 -12.46
CA SER A 291 4.04 -0.70 -12.92
C SER A 291 2.54 -0.88 -12.67
N ARG A 292 2.02 -0.43 -11.51
CA ARG A 292 0.57 -0.45 -11.21
C ARG A 292 -0.22 0.45 -12.13
N ILE A 293 0.27 1.67 -12.40
CA ILE A 293 -0.34 2.64 -13.34
C ILE A 293 -0.42 2.05 -14.75
N LEU A 294 0.59 1.32 -15.18
CA LEU A 294 0.61 0.68 -16.52
C LEU A 294 -0.18 -0.64 -16.59
N GLY A 295 -0.77 -1.07 -15.47
CA GLY A 295 -1.52 -2.32 -15.39
C GLY A 295 -0.65 -3.58 -15.46
N MET A 296 0.65 -3.46 -15.20
CA MET A 296 1.61 -4.57 -15.16
C MET A 296 1.63 -5.29 -13.81
N GLY A 297 0.83 -4.81 -12.84
CA GLY A 297 0.76 -5.35 -11.48
C GLY A 297 1.94 -4.93 -10.59
N ASP A 298 1.94 -5.43 -9.38
CA ASP A 298 2.99 -5.18 -8.39
C ASP A 298 3.39 -6.49 -7.69
N VAL A 299 4.09 -7.33 -8.43
CA VAL A 299 4.51 -8.65 -7.96
C VAL A 299 5.47 -8.55 -6.78
N VAL A 300 6.33 -7.53 -6.75
CA VAL A 300 7.31 -7.36 -5.66
C VAL A 300 6.62 -7.07 -4.35
N SER A 301 5.71 -6.11 -4.31
CA SER A 301 4.91 -5.82 -3.11
C SER A 301 4.05 -7.01 -2.68
N LEU A 302 3.54 -7.80 -3.63
CA LEU A 302 2.78 -9.00 -3.32
C LEU A 302 3.67 -10.04 -2.62
N VAL A 303 4.87 -10.27 -3.12
CA VAL A 303 5.84 -11.21 -2.53
C VAL A 303 6.30 -10.73 -1.15
N GLU A 304 6.60 -9.44 -0.97
CA GLU A 304 6.96 -8.86 0.32
C GLU A 304 5.85 -9.02 1.36
N LYS A 305 4.62 -8.67 1.01
CA LYS A 305 3.45 -8.87 1.89
C LYS A 305 3.22 -10.35 2.22
N ALA A 306 3.47 -11.24 1.26
CA ALA A 306 3.42 -12.67 1.51
C ALA A 306 4.51 -13.11 2.50
N GLN A 307 5.75 -12.63 2.34
CA GLN A 307 6.86 -12.93 3.23
C GLN A 307 6.62 -12.42 4.66
N GLU A 308 6.10 -11.19 4.82
CA GLU A 308 5.74 -10.64 6.13
C GLU A 308 4.60 -11.40 6.82
N ALA A 309 3.66 -11.93 6.03
CA ALA A 309 2.53 -12.70 6.56
C ALA A 309 2.88 -14.14 6.95
N ILE A 310 3.97 -14.67 6.42
CA ILE A 310 4.38 -16.07 6.57
C ILE A 310 5.42 -16.20 7.70
N ASP A 311 5.06 -16.94 8.77
CA ASP A 311 6.05 -17.49 9.69
C ASP A 311 6.74 -18.68 8.99
N GLU A 312 8.08 -18.60 8.81
CA GLU A 312 8.87 -19.64 8.13
C GLU A 312 8.66 -21.05 8.73
N LYS A 313 8.46 -21.14 10.05
CA LYS A 313 8.19 -22.41 10.73
C LYS A 313 6.80 -22.96 10.39
N GLU A 314 5.80 -22.08 10.27
CA GLU A 314 4.46 -22.45 9.82
C GLU A 314 4.42 -22.83 8.35
N ALA A 315 5.16 -22.12 7.49
CA ALA A 315 5.28 -22.42 6.07
C ALA A 315 5.87 -23.81 5.82
N LYS A 316 6.96 -24.17 6.50
CA LYS A 316 7.57 -25.53 6.40
C LYS A 316 6.62 -26.63 6.87
N LYS A 317 5.90 -26.42 7.97
CA LYS A 317 4.89 -27.39 8.45
C LYS A 317 3.74 -27.56 7.45
N MET A 318 3.33 -26.47 6.81
CA MET A 318 2.26 -26.50 5.83
C MET A 318 2.71 -27.21 4.53
N GLU A 319 3.95 -26.98 4.08
CA GLU A 319 4.55 -27.69 2.95
C GLU A 319 4.64 -29.20 3.22
N GLU A 320 5.06 -29.62 4.41
CA GLU A 320 5.08 -31.04 4.79
C GLU A 320 3.68 -31.67 4.79
N LYS A 321 2.67 -30.97 5.33
CA LYS A 321 1.27 -31.42 5.30
C LYS A 321 0.74 -31.51 3.86
N PHE A 322 1.12 -30.57 3.01
CA PHE A 322 0.81 -30.57 1.60
C PHE A 322 1.38 -31.80 0.89
N ARG A 323 2.67 -32.09 1.10
CA ARG A 323 3.34 -33.28 0.54
C ARG A 323 2.71 -34.58 1.04
N LYS A 324 2.26 -34.63 2.31
CA LYS A 324 1.63 -35.82 2.93
C LYS A 324 0.12 -35.92 2.64
N ASN A 325 -0.48 -35.03 1.84
CA ASN A 325 -1.93 -34.93 1.58
C ASN A 325 -2.79 -34.83 2.87
N GLN A 326 -2.23 -34.25 3.94
CA GLN A 326 -2.87 -34.13 5.27
C GLN A 326 -3.52 -32.76 5.48
N PHE A 327 -3.87 -32.04 4.42
CA PHE A 327 -4.52 -30.74 4.49
C PHE A 327 -5.95 -30.87 5.03
N ASP A 328 -6.29 -30.06 6.04
CA ASP A 328 -7.58 -30.05 6.74
C ASP A 328 -8.22 -28.64 6.81
N PHE A 329 -9.41 -28.51 7.43
CA PHE A 329 -10.08 -27.21 7.57
C PHE A 329 -9.41 -26.26 8.55
N GLU A 330 -8.57 -26.74 9.50
CA GLU A 330 -7.77 -25.86 10.35
C GLU A 330 -6.64 -25.20 9.53
N ASP A 331 -6.02 -25.95 8.61
CA ASP A 331 -5.02 -25.43 7.71
C ASP A 331 -5.64 -24.41 6.74
N PHE A 332 -6.86 -24.67 6.28
CA PHE A 332 -7.64 -23.75 5.46
C PHE A 332 -7.92 -22.43 6.19
N LEU A 333 -8.31 -22.46 7.48
CA LEU A 333 -8.47 -21.27 8.31
C LEU A 333 -7.16 -20.49 8.50
N LYS A 334 -6.03 -21.18 8.63
CA LYS A 334 -4.72 -20.54 8.73
C LYS A 334 -4.38 -19.79 7.45
N GLN A 335 -4.67 -20.38 6.28
CA GLN A 335 -4.50 -19.69 4.99
C GLN A 335 -5.38 -18.44 4.90
N PHE A 336 -6.64 -18.50 5.31
CA PHE A 336 -7.49 -17.31 5.34
C PHE A 336 -6.95 -16.21 6.23
N LYS A 337 -6.46 -16.56 7.44
CA LYS A 337 -5.83 -15.59 8.34
C LYS A 337 -4.58 -14.95 7.72
N MET A 338 -3.79 -15.75 7.00
CA MET A 338 -2.61 -15.29 6.29
C MET A 338 -2.98 -14.29 5.18
N ILE A 339 -3.96 -14.64 4.34
CA ILE A 339 -4.46 -13.74 3.28
C ILE A 339 -4.97 -12.42 3.87
N ARG A 340 -5.69 -12.47 5.00
CA ARG A 340 -6.12 -11.25 5.70
C ARG A 340 -4.98 -10.39 6.24
N LYS A 341 -3.89 -11.00 6.69
CA LYS A 341 -2.68 -10.27 7.11
C LYS A 341 -2.00 -9.55 5.94
N MET A 342 -2.08 -10.11 4.73
CA MET A 342 -1.56 -9.48 3.52
C MET A 342 -2.37 -8.25 3.05
N GLY A 343 -3.55 -8.01 3.64
CA GLY A 343 -4.44 -6.91 3.31
C GLY A 343 -5.81 -7.33 2.79
N SER A 344 -6.50 -6.40 2.09
CA SER A 344 -7.80 -6.73 1.47
C SER A 344 -7.59 -7.61 0.23
N ILE A 345 -8.56 -8.51 -0.03
CA ILE A 345 -8.53 -9.34 -1.24
C ILE A 345 -8.48 -8.47 -2.49
N ALA A 346 -9.24 -7.37 -2.49
CA ALA A 346 -9.22 -6.39 -3.56
C ALA A 346 -7.82 -5.81 -3.79
N GLY A 347 -7.10 -5.49 -2.71
CA GLY A 347 -5.72 -5.01 -2.76
C GLY A 347 -4.76 -6.06 -3.35
N ILE A 348 -4.87 -7.31 -2.90
CA ILE A 348 -4.04 -8.42 -3.38
C ILE A 348 -4.31 -8.70 -4.87
N MET A 349 -5.57 -8.76 -5.28
CA MET A 349 -5.96 -9.01 -6.67
C MET A 349 -5.44 -7.94 -7.63
N LYS A 350 -5.42 -6.67 -7.20
CA LYS A 350 -4.85 -5.55 -7.99
C LYS A 350 -3.34 -5.64 -8.20
N MET A 351 -2.63 -6.39 -7.37
CA MET A 351 -1.18 -6.60 -7.49
C MET A 351 -0.82 -7.71 -8.48
N ILE A 352 -1.78 -8.57 -8.85
CA ILE A 352 -1.54 -9.69 -9.76
C ILE A 352 -1.62 -9.21 -11.22
N PRO A 353 -0.56 -9.38 -12.01
CA PRO A 353 -0.58 -8.99 -13.41
C PRO A 353 -1.65 -9.74 -14.21
N GLY A 354 -2.37 -9.02 -15.09
CA GLY A 354 -3.35 -9.63 -16.00
C GLY A 354 -4.70 -9.98 -15.37
N VAL A 355 -4.92 -9.71 -14.07
CA VAL A 355 -6.23 -9.90 -13.43
C VAL A 355 -7.05 -8.62 -13.61
N ASP A 356 -8.14 -8.75 -14.37
CA ASP A 356 -9.13 -7.68 -14.49
C ASP A 356 -10.08 -7.71 -13.29
N THR A 357 -9.89 -6.76 -12.37
CA THR A 357 -10.70 -6.65 -11.16
C THR A 357 -12.07 -5.99 -11.40
N SER A 358 -12.30 -5.41 -12.58
CA SER A 358 -13.57 -4.74 -12.91
C SER A 358 -14.75 -5.73 -13.02
N MET A 359 -14.48 -6.98 -13.36
CA MET A 359 -15.47 -8.05 -13.48
C MET A 359 -15.77 -8.77 -12.16
N ILE A 360 -15.05 -8.47 -11.07
CA ILE A 360 -15.16 -9.16 -9.78
C ILE A 360 -15.87 -8.24 -8.80
N ASP A 361 -17.08 -8.61 -8.36
CA ASP A 361 -17.74 -7.93 -7.24
C ASP A 361 -16.99 -8.24 -5.93
N MET A 362 -16.10 -7.32 -5.56
CA MET A 362 -15.25 -7.45 -4.36
C MET A 362 -16.05 -7.48 -3.06
N GLY A 363 -17.20 -6.81 -3.02
CA GLY A 363 -18.10 -6.86 -1.87
C GLY A 363 -18.75 -8.24 -1.70
N MET A 364 -19.05 -8.89 -2.82
CA MET A 364 -19.56 -10.26 -2.83
C MET A 364 -18.47 -11.27 -2.45
N ALA A 365 -17.24 -11.08 -2.92
CA ALA A 365 -16.11 -11.95 -2.56
C ALA A 365 -15.79 -11.90 -1.05
N GLU A 366 -15.81 -10.72 -0.43
CA GLU A 366 -15.62 -10.58 1.01
C GLU A 366 -16.77 -11.20 1.82
N LYS A 367 -18.02 -11.07 1.35
CA LYS A 367 -19.19 -11.71 1.99
C LYS A 367 -19.09 -13.23 1.91
N GLU A 368 -18.71 -13.80 0.77
CA GLU A 368 -18.53 -15.24 0.62
C GLU A 368 -17.39 -15.76 1.51
N MET A 369 -16.27 -15.03 1.63
CA MET A 369 -15.22 -15.42 2.58
C MET A 369 -15.69 -15.42 4.04
N LYS A 370 -16.44 -14.40 4.47
CA LYS A 370 -17.02 -14.35 5.83
C LYS A 370 -17.95 -15.53 6.07
N LYS A 371 -18.76 -15.91 5.09
CA LYS A 371 -19.60 -17.12 5.17
C LYS A 371 -18.79 -18.40 5.36
N VAL A 372 -17.75 -18.59 4.52
CA VAL A 372 -16.87 -19.75 4.62
C VAL A 372 -16.22 -19.83 5.99
N GLU A 373 -15.72 -18.71 6.50
CA GLU A 373 -15.11 -18.63 7.83
C GLU A 373 -16.12 -18.97 8.94
N ALA A 374 -17.36 -18.44 8.88
CA ALA A 374 -18.42 -18.76 9.83
C ALA A 374 -18.79 -20.24 9.83
N ILE A 375 -18.86 -20.88 8.64
CA ILE A 375 -19.12 -22.32 8.52
C ILE A 375 -18.02 -23.11 9.21
N ILE A 376 -16.74 -22.78 8.97
CA ILE A 376 -15.62 -23.53 9.55
C ILE A 376 -15.53 -23.28 11.07
N PHE A 377 -15.82 -22.08 11.56
CA PHE A 377 -15.87 -21.81 13.01
C PHE A 377 -17.02 -22.56 13.70
N SER A 378 -18.13 -22.82 13.00
CA SER A 378 -19.23 -23.63 13.53
C SER A 378 -18.91 -25.13 13.59
N MET A 379 -17.85 -25.61 12.95
CA MET A 379 -17.37 -26.99 13.06
C MET A 379 -16.63 -27.19 14.37
N THR A 380 -16.74 -28.39 14.95
CA THR A 380 -15.88 -28.80 16.07
C THR A 380 -14.43 -29.00 15.59
N VAL A 381 -13.48 -28.98 16.52
CA VAL A 381 -12.06 -29.23 16.20
C VAL A 381 -11.86 -30.58 15.50
N GLN A 382 -12.60 -31.62 15.94
CA GLN A 382 -12.54 -32.94 15.29
C GLN A 382 -13.06 -32.91 13.85
N GLU A 383 -14.16 -32.20 13.60
CA GLU A 383 -14.73 -32.05 12.25
C GLU A 383 -13.83 -31.26 11.32
N ARG A 384 -13.10 -30.27 11.82
CA ARG A 384 -12.10 -29.54 11.04
C ARG A 384 -10.92 -30.41 10.66
N ARG A 385 -10.46 -31.28 11.56
CA ARG A 385 -9.30 -32.18 11.36
C ARG A 385 -9.66 -33.43 10.55
N ASP A 386 -10.87 -33.94 10.72
CA ASP A 386 -11.38 -35.06 9.90
C ASP A 386 -12.65 -34.70 9.13
N PRO A 387 -12.51 -34.18 7.92
CA PRO A 387 -13.64 -33.82 7.07
C PRO A 387 -14.59 -34.99 6.70
N LYS A 388 -14.15 -36.25 6.90
CA LYS A 388 -15.00 -37.42 6.64
C LYS A 388 -16.21 -37.45 7.57
N LEU A 389 -16.10 -36.88 8.77
CA LEU A 389 -17.19 -36.74 9.73
C LEU A 389 -18.36 -35.88 9.20
N LEU A 390 -18.08 -35.01 8.24
CA LEU A 390 -19.07 -34.12 7.63
C LEU A 390 -19.95 -34.79 6.57
N LYS A 391 -19.79 -36.09 6.34
CA LYS A 391 -20.74 -36.88 5.54
C LYS A 391 -22.10 -37.04 6.23
N ASN A 392 -22.11 -36.91 7.57
CA ASN A 392 -23.33 -37.02 8.37
C ASN A 392 -24.22 -35.78 8.22
N GLY A 393 -25.49 -35.98 7.84
CA GLY A 393 -26.47 -34.93 7.59
C GLY A 393 -26.81 -34.11 8.84
N SER A 394 -26.91 -34.72 10.03
CA SER A 394 -27.22 -34.01 11.26
C SER A 394 -26.12 -33.03 11.67
N ARG A 395 -24.86 -33.39 11.43
CA ARG A 395 -23.70 -32.49 11.64
C ARG A 395 -23.76 -31.26 10.71
N LYS A 396 -24.08 -31.49 9.41
CA LYS A 396 -24.23 -30.40 8.43
C LYS A 396 -25.36 -29.45 8.83
N MET A 397 -26.50 -29.94 9.29
CA MET A 397 -27.61 -29.11 9.79
C MET A 397 -27.20 -28.30 11.02
N ARG A 398 -26.48 -28.89 11.97
CA ARG A 398 -25.99 -28.16 13.14
C ARG A 398 -25.01 -27.05 12.75
N ILE A 399 -24.07 -27.34 11.84
CA ILE A 399 -23.09 -26.38 11.35
C ILE A 399 -23.80 -25.23 10.61
N ALA A 400 -24.76 -25.53 9.75
CA ALA A 400 -25.55 -24.55 9.03
C ALA A 400 -26.30 -23.60 9.98
N LYS A 401 -26.96 -24.19 10.99
CA LYS A 401 -27.68 -23.41 12.03
C LYS A 401 -26.73 -22.52 12.82
N GLY A 402 -25.55 -23.04 13.23
CA GLY A 402 -24.55 -22.31 14.03
C GLY A 402 -23.85 -21.19 13.26
N SER A 403 -23.75 -21.31 11.94
CA SER A 403 -23.12 -20.30 11.05
C SER A 403 -24.11 -19.34 10.40
N GLY A 404 -25.43 -19.54 10.61
CA GLY A 404 -26.45 -18.70 10.02
C GLY A 404 -26.60 -18.83 8.49
N VAL A 405 -26.23 -20.00 7.93
CA VAL A 405 -26.29 -20.26 6.48
C VAL A 405 -27.19 -21.47 6.18
N GLN A 406 -27.43 -21.73 4.89
CA GLN A 406 -28.16 -22.90 4.44
C GLN A 406 -27.28 -24.15 4.42
N VAL A 407 -27.91 -25.35 4.59
CA VAL A 407 -27.17 -26.64 4.48
C VAL A 407 -26.50 -26.78 3.10
N ASN A 408 -27.09 -26.17 2.08
CA ASN A 408 -26.52 -26.16 0.73
C ASN A 408 -25.17 -25.43 0.66
N ASP A 409 -24.99 -24.33 1.43
CA ASP A 409 -23.70 -23.59 1.52
C ASP A 409 -22.62 -24.45 2.19
N VAL A 410 -22.98 -25.20 3.21
CA VAL A 410 -22.08 -26.17 3.86
C VAL A 410 -21.67 -27.28 2.90
N ASN A 411 -22.62 -27.81 2.12
CA ASN A 411 -22.32 -28.82 1.10
C ASN A 411 -21.40 -28.29 -0.01
N LYS A 412 -21.64 -27.04 -0.44
CA LYS A 412 -20.79 -26.35 -1.44
C LYS A 412 -19.36 -26.22 -0.96
N LEU A 413 -19.16 -25.78 0.28
CA LEU A 413 -17.82 -25.66 0.88
C LEU A 413 -17.11 -27.02 0.96
N ILE A 414 -17.78 -28.07 1.43
CA ILE A 414 -17.20 -29.42 1.52
C ILE A 414 -16.78 -29.90 0.12
N LYS A 415 -17.63 -29.74 -0.88
CA LYS A 415 -17.32 -30.11 -2.27
C LYS A 415 -16.12 -29.36 -2.83
N GLN A 416 -16.05 -28.04 -2.61
CA GLN A 416 -14.91 -27.21 -3.03
C GLN A 416 -13.62 -27.66 -2.34
N PHE A 417 -13.67 -27.97 -1.06
CA PHE A 417 -12.55 -28.49 -0.29
C PHE A 417 -12.06 -29.84 -0.82
N GLU A 418 -12.97 -30.76 -1.15
CA GLU A 418 -12.62 -32.06 -1.76
C GLU A 418 -12.00 -31.89 -3.15
N GLN A 419 -12.53 -31.02 -3.98
CA GLN A 419 -11.97 -30.70 -5.30
C GLN A 419 -10.55 -30.12 -5.18
N MET A 420 -10.33 -29.21 -4.24
CA MET A 420 -9.01 -28.66 -3.96
C MET A 420 -8.04 -29.78 -3.54
N LYS A 421 -8.45 -30.68 -2.64
CA LYS A 421 -7.63 -31.84 -2.25
C LYS A 421 -7.28 -32.75 -3.43
N GLN A 422 -8.20 -32.94 -4.36
CA GLN A 422 -7.94 -33.74 -5.57
C GLN A 422 -6.91 -33.07 -6.48
N MET A 423 -7.05 -31.75 -6.70
CA MET A 423 -6.05 -30.98 -7.45
C MET A 423 -4.66 -31.07 -6.82
N MET A 424 -4.58 -30.91 -5.49
CA MET A 424 -3.32 -31.05 -4.74
C MET A 424 -2.68 -32.42 -4.94
N LYS A 425 -3.47 -33.51 -4.94
CA LYS A 425 -2.98 -34.87 -5.24
C LYS A 425 -2.39 -34.95 -6.64
N MET A 426 -3.06 -34.35 -7.63
CA MET A 426 -2.56 -34.35 -9.01
C MET A 426 -1.24 -33.60 -9.14
N PHE A 427 -1.10 -32.44 -8.46
CA PHE A 427 0.15 -31.70 -8.41
C PHE A 427 1.30 -32.52 -7.80
N ASN A 428 1.06 -33.21 -6.70
CA ASN A 428 2.07 -34.02 -6.02
C ASN A 428 2.44 -35.31 -6.80
N SER A 429 1.57 -35.79 -7.66
CA SER A 429 1.81 -37.03 -8.49
C SER A 429 2.47 -36.74 -9.84
N GLY A 430 2.87 -35.51 -10.15
CA GLY A 430 3.59 -35.18 -11.39
C GLY A 430 2.72 -35.09 -12.64
N GLY A 431 1.40 -35.02 -12.49
CA GLY A 431 0.46 -35.15 -13.60
C GLY A 431 -0.17 -33.82 -14.04
N ILE A 432 0.59 -32.89 -14.57
CA ILE A 432 0.04 -31.81 -15.43
C ILE A 432 0.82 -31.80 -16.74
N PRO A 433 0.22 -32.21 -17.85
CA PRO A 433 0.75 -31.92 -19.17
C PRO A 433 0.54 -30.42 -19.46
N GLY A 434 1.60 -29.58 -19.41
CA GLY A 434 1.52 -28.20 -19.89
C GLY A 434 2.27 -27.15 -19.09
N LEU A 435 2.73 -27.42 -17.86
CA LEU A 435 3.59 -26.50 -17.09
C LEU A 435 4.90 -27.21 -16.69
N GLY A 436 5.52 -27.81 -17.65
CA GLY A 436 6.77 -28.54 -17.51
C GLY A 436 7.97 -27.62 -17.60
N GLY A 437 8.74 -27.54 -16.52
CA GLY A 437 10.18 -27.40 -16.62
C GLY A 437 10.73 -25.99 -16.82
N GLY A 438 10.82 -25.20 -15.73
CA GLY A 438 11.62 -23.98 -15.83
C GLY A 438 12.17 -23.41 -14.51
N PHE A 439 11.73 -23.88 -13.34
CA PHE A 439 12.07 -23.14 -12.11
C PHE A 439 12.79 -23.91 -10.99
N MET A 440 13.21 -25.18 -11.22
CA MET A 440 14.00 -25.92 -10.21
C MET A 440 15.15 -26.73 -10.84
N LYS A 441 16.11 -26.07 -11.46
CA LYS A 441 17.47 -26.62 -11.65
C LYS A 441 18.49 -25.47 -11.60
N GLY A 442 18.96 -25.16 -10.41
CA GLY A 442 20.05 -24.21 -10.24
C GLY A 442 20.39 -23.98 -8.77
N ARG A 443 21.01 -25.00 -8.14
CA ARG A 443 22.12 -24.87 -7.20
C ARG A 443 22.40 -26.18 -6.45
N ARG A 444 23.23 -26.99 -7.05
CA ARG A 444 24.18 -27.84 -6.34
C ARG A 444 25.51 -27.65 -7.06
N ARG A 445 26.33 -26.81 -6.50
CA ARG A 445 27.78 -26.96 -6.29
C ARG A 445 28.26 -25.78 -5.46
#